data_6186efac2f2e43d57112f9119af4315c
#
_entry.id   6186efac2f2e43d57112f9119af4315c
#
_cell.length_a   1.000
_cell.length_b   1.000
_cell.length_c   1.000
_cell.angle_alpha   90.00
_cell.angle_beta   90.00
_cell.angle_gamma   90.00
#
_symmetry.space_group_name_H-M   'P 1'
#
loop_
_entity.id
_entity.type
_entity.pdbx_description
1 polymer ?
#
loop_
_entity_poly.entity_id
_entity_poly.type
_entity_poly.pdbx_seq_one_letter_code
_entity_poly.pdbx_strand_id
1 'polypeptide(L)'
;HLVSWTERIRLGPDPILATVLRRHLRSAREVAERHQLTPFELVTAAAFLAFAEAQLPLVVLEVGLGGRLDATSCHPDRGVIGFATVGLDHRECLGPDLASIAAEKAGVLQPGAVAVSAPQAAAVTAVLERQAEAMGAQLCWRPPLAQAADGSLEIQGEFCACGLAGSVQAANGAVALGMLEALAERGWPVGVAAIRQGFAQARWPGRLQQLHWCGVPLLLDGAHNPPAAAALRAELDRHPARHGLGKGPRHWLLGILANKQGAELVTQLLAPTDRAWIVPVPDHASWSRDALAAAAPQLAQQLEAAEDLEQAIQLAQHGAGGERLIVAGSLYLIGDLLAGADGSS
;
A
#
# COMPACT_ATOMS: atom_id res chain seq x y z
N HIS A 1 -1.16 -2.04 -8.90
CA HIS A 1 -1.56 -3.41 -9.20
C HIS A 1 -0.38 -4.35 -9.00
N LEU A 2 -0.68 -5.59 -8.71
CA LEU A 2 0.32 -6.64 -8.56
C LEU A 2 0.43 -7.47 -9.85
N VAL A 3 -0.70 -7.97 -10.35
CA VAL A 3 -0.75 -8.88 -11.50
C VAL A 3 -1.37 -8.20 -12.72
N SER A 4 -2.52 -7.52 -12.56
CA SER A 4 -3.30 -7.00 -13.70
C SER A 4 -3.66 -5.53 -13.56
N TRP A 5 -3.63 -4.80 -14.67
CA TRP A 5 -4.14 -3.43 -14.76
C TRP A 5 -5.61 -3.29 -14.35
N THR A 6 -6.39 -4.36 -14.46
CA THR A 6 -7.80 -4.37 -14.04
C THR A 6 -7.98 -4.14 -12.54
N GLU A 7 -6.99 -4.49 -11.70
CA GLU A 7 -7.01 -4.26 -10.25
C GLU A 7 -7.16 -2.78 -9.87
N ARG A 8 -6.72 -1.87 -10.77
CA ARG A 8 -6.76 -0.42 -10.53
C ARG A 8 -8.15 0.18 -10.60
N ILE A 9 -9.11 -0.52 -11.19
CA ILE A 9 -10.48 -0.04 -11.40
C ILE A 9 -11.45 -1.09 -10.92
N ARG A 10 -12.31 -0.73 -9.97
CA ARG A 10 -13.33 -1.63 -9.44
C ARG A 10 -14.71 -1.07 -9.69
N LEU A 11 -15.64 -1.93 -10.08
CA LEU A 11 -17.07 -1.66 -10.19
C LEU A 11 -17.80 -2.51 -9.14
N GLY A 12 -17.99 -1.93 -7.96
CA GLY A 12 -18.35 -2.68 -6.78
C GLY A 12 -17.15 -3.43 -6.19
N PRO A 13 -17.31 -4.69 -5.71
CA PRO A 13 -16.22 -5.44 -5.08
C PRO A 13 -15.20 -5.99 -6.10
N ASP A 14 -15.55 -6.12 -7.36
CA ASP A 14 -14.76 -6.82 -8.37
C ASP A 14 -13.93 -5.88 -9.24
N PRO A 15 -12.72 -6.30 -9.68
CA PRO A 15 -11.99 -5.60 -10.71
C PRO A 15 -12.79 -5.48 -12.00
N ILE A 16 -12.58 -4.38 -12.73
CA ILE A 16 -13.18 -4.19 -14.05
C ILE A 16 -12.81 -5.35 -15.00
N LEU A 17 -13.74 -5.81 -15.81
CA LEU A 17 -13.44 -6.81 -16.82
C LEU A 17 -12.40 -6.31 -17.82
N ALA A 18 -11.42 -7.13 -18.17
CA ALA A 18 -10.35 -6.78 -19.10
C ALA A 18 -10.89 -6.32 -20.49
N THR A 19 -12.02 -6.85 -20.92
CA THR A 19 -12.70 -6.43 -22.16
C THR A 19 -13.27 -5.04 -22.07
N VAL A 20 -13.84 -4.66 -20.92
CA VAL A 20 -14.40 -3.33 -20.65
C VAL A 20 -13.26 -2.32 -20.52
N LEU A 21 -12.20 -2.65 -19.75
CA LEU A 21 -11.01 -1.78 -19.65
C LEU A 21 -10.40 -1.51 -21.03
N ARG A 22 -10.18 -2.54 -21.85
CA ARG A 22 -9.63 -2.39 -23.20
C ARG A 22 -10.51 -1.50 -24.08
N ARG A 23 -11.83 -1.58 -23.97
CA ARG A 23 -12.77 -0.71 -24.72
C ARG A 23 -12.56 0.75 -24.34
N HIS A 24 -12.53 1.09 -23.05
CA HIS A 24 -12.34 2.45 -22.57
C HIS A 24 -10.94 3.00 -22.87
N LEU A 25 -9.89 2.18 -22.77
CA LEU A 25 -8.55 2.58 -23.20
C LEU A 25 -8.50 2.92 -24.69
N ARG A 26 -9.18 2.15 -25.54
CA ARG A 26 -9.29 2.48 -26.99
C ARG A 26 -10.05 3.77 -27.21
N SER A 27 -11.14 4.01 -26.48
CA SER A 27 -11.93 5.25 -26.61
C SER A 27 -11.14 6.50 -26.19
N ALA A 28 -10.25 6.38 -25.21
CA ALA A 28 -9.40 7.48 -24.76
C ALA A 28 -8.12 7.66 -25.57
N ARG A 29 -7.76 6.69 -26.44
CA ARG A 29 -6.44 6.60 -27.08
C ARG A 29 -6.08 7.84 -27.90
N GLU A 30 -6.95 8.31 -28.77
CA GLU A 30 -6.68 9.46 -29.65
C GLU A 30 -6.38 10.73 -28.84
N VAL A 31 -7.16 10.97 -27.79
CA VAL A 31 -6.95 12.10 -26.87
C VAL A 31 -5.64 11.92 -26.08
N ALA A 32 -5.37 10.71 -25.61
CA ALA A 32 -4.15 10.39 -24.88
C ALA A 32 -2.89 10.61 -25.73
N GLU A 33 -2.89 10.17 -27.00
CA GLU A 33 -1.78 10.39 -27.93
C GLU A 33 -1.58 11.88 -28.24
N ARG A 34 -2.68 12.62 -28.48
CA ARG A 34 -2.64 14.07 -28.74
C ARG A 34 -2.05 14.87 -27.58
N HIS A 35 -2.37 14.49 -26.36
CA HIS A 35 -1.94 15.19 -25.14
C HIS A 35 -0.76 14.51 -24.44
N GLN A 36 -0.17 13.46 -25.01
CA GLN A 36 0.99 12.74 -24.49
C GLN A 36 0.75 12.24 -23.03
N LEU A 37 -0.45 11.72 -22.75
CA LEU A 37 -0.79 11.22 -21.43
C LEU A 37 0.12 10.07 -21.00
N THR A 38 0.49 10.09 -19.73
CA THR A 38 1.17 8.95 -19.09
C THR A 38 0.24 7.73 -19.01
N PRO A 39 0.79 6.51 -18.83
CA PRO A 39 -0.04 5.32 -18.62
C PRO A 39 -1.02 5.45 -17.45
N PHE A 40 -0.63 6.15 -16.38
CA PHE A 40 -1.51 6.37 -15.23
C PHE A 40 -2.67 7.31 -15.57
N GLU A 41 -2.40 8.42 -16.25
CA GLU A 41 -3.44 9.35 -16.71
C GLU A 41 -4.41 8.69 -17.69
N LEU A 42 -3.92 7.86 -18.62
CA LEU A 42 -4.76 7.13 -19.55
C LEU A 42 -5.69 6.12 -18.83
N VAL A 43 -5.15 5.37 -17.86
CA VAL A 43 -5.96 4.42 -17.08
C VAL A 43 -6.96 5.16 -16.18
N THR A 44 -6.59 6.30 -15.63
CA THR A 44 -7.51 7.16 -14.85
C THR A 44 -8.65 7.69 -15.72
N ALA A 45 -8.35 8.14 -16.94
CA ALA A 45 -9.38 8.54 -17.91
C ALA A 45 -10.31 7.36 -18.25
N ALA A 46 -9.77 6.18 -18.50
CA ALA A 46 -10.56 4.96 -18.72
C ALA A 46 -11.45 4.61 -17.51
N ALA A 47 -10.94 4.82 -16.27
CA ALA A 47 -11.73 4.63 -15.06
C ALA A 47 -12.94 5.58 -15.00
N PHE A 48 -12.75 6.87 -15.27
CA PHE A 48 -13.85 7.83 -15.30
C PHE A 48 -14.89 7.51 -16.37
N LEU A 49 -14.46 7.05 -17.56
CA LEU A 49 -15.40 6.59 -18.61
C LEU A 49 -16.20 5.37 -18.13
N ALA A 50 -15.56 4.41 -17.46
CA ALA A 50 -16.25 3.23 -16.92
C ALA A 50 -17.22 3.60 -15.81
N PHE A 51 -16.85 4.50 -14.90
CA PHE A 51 -17.71 4.97 -13.81
C PHE A 51 -18.93 5.74 -14.34
N ALA A 52 -18.73 6.58 -15.35
CA ALA A 52 -19.81 7.31 -16.01
C ALA A 52 -20.77 6.35 -16.73
N GLU A 53 -20.27 5.35 -17.46
CA GLU A 53 -21.11 4.33 -18.11
C GLU A 53 -21.91 3.51 -17.08
N ALA A 54 -21.28 3.16 -15.96
CA ALA A 54 -21.92 2.43 -14.87
C ALA A 54 -22.87 3.31 -14.03
N GLN A 55 -22.94 4.61 -14.29
CA GLN A 55 -23.76 5.59 -13.56
C GLN A 55 -23.55 5.49 -12.03
N LEU A 56 -22.30 5.37 -11.60
CA LEU A 56 -21.99 5.21 -10.17
C LEU A 56 -22.31 6.52 -9.41
N PRO A 57 -23.11 6.44 -8.35
CA PRO A 57 -23.47 7.62 -7.56
C PRO A 57 -22.37 8.09 -6.61
N LEU A 58 -21.41 7.21 -6.30
CA LEU A 58 -20.26 7.48 -5.44
C LEU A 58 -19.01 6.79 -6.02
N VAL A 59 -17.88 7.50 -6.01
CA VAL A 59 -16.60 7.01 -6.47
C VAL A 59 -15.55 7.23 -5.38
N VAL A 60 -14.73 6.22 -5.12
CA VAL A 60 -13.55 6.32 -4.25
C VAL A 60 -12.31 6.41 -5.13
N LEU A 61 -11.57 7.51 -5.01
CA LEU A 61 -10.36 7.77 -5.80
C LEU A 61 -9.13 7.75 -4.90
N GLU A 62 -8.17 6.90 -5.23
CA GLU A 62 -6.86 6.89 -4.59
C GLU A 62 -5.87 7.68 -5.42
N VAL A 63 -5.22 8.67 -4.79
CA VAL A 63 -4.15 9.47 -5.40
C VAL A 63 -2.96 8.57 -5.72
N GLY A 64 -2.48 8.61 -6.96
CA GLY A 64 -1.31 7.85 -7.38
C GLY A 64 0.00 8.44 -6.86
N LEU A 65 0.19 9.77 -7.02
CA LEU A 65 1.40 10.47 -6.57
C LEU A 65 1.07 11.92 -6.20
N GLY A 66 1.55 12.36 -5.03
CA GLY A 66 1.37 13.74 -4.57
C GLY A 66 -0.09 14.03 -4.24
N GLY A 67 -0.78 14.70 -5.12
CA GLY A 67 -2.21 15.05 -5.00
C GLY A 67 -2.60 16.23 -5.91
N ARG A 68 -1.90 17.36 -5.79
CA ARG A 68 -2.21 18.60 -6.50
C ARG A 68 -2.31 18.44 -8.02
N LEU A 69 -1.39 17.70 -8.62
CA LEU A 69 -1.30 17.43 -10.06
C LEU A 69 -1.65 15.98 -10.42
N ASP A 70 -2.16 15.21 -9.48
CA ASP A 70 -2.54 13.83 -9.75
C ASP A 70 -3.77 13.75 -10.66
N ALA A 71 -3.78 12.79 -11.57
CA ALA A 71 -4.88 12.62 -12.53
C ALA A 71 -6.24 12.42 -11.86
N THR A 72 -6.30 11.80 -10.67
CA THR A 72 -7.54 11.63 -9.92
C THR A 72 -8.10 12.96 -9.40
N SER A 73 -7.24 13.99 -9.26
CA SER A 73 -7.64 15.32 -8.77
C SER A 73 -8.34 16.17 -9.83
N CYS A 74 -8.47 15.69 -11.07
CA CYS A 74 -9.27 16.39 -12.09
C CYS A 74 -10.80 16.26 -11.85
N HIS A 75 -11.25 15.32 -11.01
CA HIS A 75 -12.66 15.19 -10.67
C HIS A 75 -13.17 16.45 -9.94
N PRO A 76 -14.28 17.06 -10.40
CA PRO A 76 -14.72 18.36 -9.89
C PRO A 76 -15.31 18.30 -8.49
N ASP A 77 -15.84 17.16 -8.06
CA ASP A 77 -16.48 16.98 -6.74
C ASP A 77 -15.67 15.99 -5.89
N ARG A 78 -14.92 16.52 -4.94
CA ARG A 78 -14.16 15.78 -3.93
C ARG A 78 -14.63 16.19 -2.55
N GLY A 79 -15.91 15.94 -2.27
CA GLY A 79 -16.58 16.41 -1.07
C GLY A 79 -16.05 15.84 0.25
N VAL A 80 -15.45 14.63 0.22
CA VAL A 80 -14.80 14.00 1.38
C VAL A 80 -13.42 13.54 1.00
N ILE A 81 -12.41 13.88 1.79
CA ILE A 81 -11.00 13.62 1.52
C ILE A 81 -10.36 12.96 2.74
N GLY A 82 -9.60 11.88 2.54
CA GLY A 82 -8.85 11.20 3.61
C GLY A 82 -7.35 11.42 3.46
N PHE A 83 -6.68 11.77 4.55
CA PHE A 83 -5.21 11.80 4.62
C PHE A 83 -4.72 10.71 5.57
N ALA A 84 -4.09 9.68 5.02
CA ALA A 84 -3.29 8.75 5.79
C ALA A 84 -2.00 9.44 6.30
N THR A 85 -1.21 8.74 7.11
CA THR A 85 0.06 9.30 7.62
C THR A 85 1.00 9.66 6.48
N VAL A 86 1.50 10.91 6.50
CA VAL A 86 2.44 11.43 5.51
C VAL A 86 3.87 11.17 6.00
N GLY A 87 4.66 10.47 5.18
CA GLY A 87 6.07 10.18 5.41
C GLY A 87 6.96 10.69 4.28
N LEU A 88 8.27 10.53 4.45
CA LEU A 88 9.26 10.84 3.42
C LEU A 88 9.24 9.75 2.34
N ASP A 89 8.68 10.06 1.19
CA ASP A 89 8.69 9.21 0.00
C ASP A 89 8.65 10.08 -1.25
N HIS A 90 9.11 9.56 -2.39
CA HIS A 90 9.11 10.27 -3.68
C HIS A 90 9.72 11.68 -3.62
N ARG A 91 10.81 11.84 -2.85
CA ARG A 91 11.45 13.14 -2.61
C ARG A 91 11.93 13.81 -3.88
N GLU A 92 12.27 13.02 -4.88
CA GLU A 92 12.68 13.46 -6.22
C GLU A 92 11.56 14.20 -6.98
N CYS A 93 10.30 13.89 -6.66
CA CYS A 93 9.13 14.48 -7.32
C CYS A 93 8.37 15.46 -6.42
N LEU A 94 8.24 15.14 -5.12
CA LEU A 94 7.35 15.87 -4.20
C LEU A 94 8.10 16.89 -3.31
N GLY A 95 9.44 16.85 -3.34
CA GLY A 95 10.27 17.75 -2.57
C GLY A 95 11.05 17.09 -1.42
N PRO A 96 12.04 17.80 -0.87
CA PRO A 96 13.06 17.21 -0.01
C PRO A 96 12.59 16.89 1.42
N ASP A 97 11.49 17.47 1.86
CA ASP A 97 11.04 17.43 3.26
C ASP A 97 9.54 17.16 3.40
N LEU A 98 9.11 16.88 4.63
CA LEU A 98 7.71 16.58 4.96
C LEU A 98 6.75 17.72 4.62
N ALA A 99 7.18 18.99 4.74
CA ALA A 99 6.32 20.13 4.46
C ALA A 99 6.03 20.26 2.96
N SER A 100 7.04 20.05 2.11
CA SER A 100 6.89 20.05 0.66
C SER A 100 5.97 18.90 0.21
N ILE A 101 6.19 17.68 0.72
CA ILE A 101 5.36 16.51 0.41
C ILE A 101 3.91 16.74 0.88
N ALA A 102 3.72 17.32 2.07
CA ALA A 102 2.41 17.64 2.60
C ALA A 102 1.69 18.70 1.73
N ALA A 103 2.41 19.69 1.20
CA ALA A 103 1.84 20.72 0.34
C ALA A 103 1.30 20.12 -0.98
N GLU A 104 2.05 19.20 -1.62
CA GLU A 104 1.59 18.47 -2.80
C GLU A 104 0.37 17.61 -2.50
N LYS A 105 0.35 16.93 -1.34
CA LYS A 105 -0.82 16.11 -0.93
C LYS A 105 -2.02 16.97 -0.58
N ALA A 106 -1.83 18.09 0.13
CA ALA A 106 -2.89 19.01 0.48
C ALA A 106 -3.56 19.67 -0.74
N GLY A 107 -2.90 19.65 -1.88
CA GLY A 107 -3.45 20.16 -3.15
C GLY A 107 -4.70 19.44 -3.65
N VAL A 108 -5.12 18.33 -3.03
CA VAL A 108 -6.42 17.69 -3.31
C VAL A 108 -7.59 18.41 -2.65
N LEU A 109 -7.34 19.27 -1.66
CA LEU A 109 -8.37 20.03 -0.98
C LEU A 109 -9.10 20.96 -1.93
N GLN A 110 -10.40 21.10 -1.70
CA GLN A 110 -11.25 22.03 -2.46
C GLN A 110 -12.26 22.71 -1.55
N PRO A 111 -12.88 23.82 -2.01
CA PRO A 111 -13.84 24.58 -1.23
C PRO A 111 -15.01 23.72 -0.73
N GLY A 112 -15.31 23.81 0.56
CA GLY A 112 -16.42 23.09 1.19
C GLY A 112 -16.22 21.59 1.37
N ALA A 113 -15.02 21.05 1.11
CA ALA A 113 -14.70 19.66 1.39
C ALA A 113 -14.56 19.41 2.91
N VAL A 114 -14.88 18.18 3.32
CA VAL A 114 -14.51 17.67 4.64
C VAL A 114 -13.29 16.78 4.49
N ALA A 115 -12.18 17.19 5.08
CA ALA A 115 -10.94 16.44 5.11
C ALA A 115 -10.78 15.73 6.46
N VAL A 116 -10.50 14.44 6.42
CA VAL A 116 -10.25 13.61 7.61
C VAL A 116 -8.80 13.18 7.60
N SER A 117 -8.07 13.40 8.69
CA SER A 117 -6.66 13.03 8.79
C SER A 117 -6.36 12.22 10.05
N ALA A 118 -5.49 11.22 9.90
CA ALA A 118 -4.77 10.63 11.02
C ALA A 118 -3.82 11.67 11.65
N PRO A 119 -3.34 11.47 12.89
CA PRO A 119 -2.30 12.32 13.50
C PRO A 119 -1.06 12.37 12.60
N GLN A 120 -0.47 13.54 12.47
CA GLN A 120 0.65 13.83 11.59
C GLN A 120 1.83 14.43 12.37
N ALA A 121 3.01 14.42 11.75
CA ALA A 121 4.15 15.19 12.24
C ALA A 121 3.81 16.70 12.21
N ALA A 122 4.35 17.49 13.13
CA ALA A 122 4.01 18.91 13.29
C ALA A 122 4.15 19.73 11.98
N ALA A 123 5.18 19.45 11.17
CA ALA A 123 5.38 20.09 9.87
C ALA A 123 4.25 19.79 8.88
N VAL A 124 3.72 18.57 8.88
CA VAL A 124 2.60 18.16 8.03
C VAL A 124 1.30 18.77 8.53
N THR A 125 1.05 18.72 9.85
CA THR A 125 -0.13 19.32 10.50
C THR A 125 -0.26 20.79 10.12
N ALA A 126 0.80 21.59 10.29
CA ALA A 126 0.79 23.01 9.96
C ALA A 126 0.48 23.29 8.47
N VAL A 127 0.92 22.43 7.57
CA VAL A 127 0.62 22.56 6.13
C VAL A 127 -0.84 22.22 5.83
N LEU A 128 -1.35 21.11 6.37
CA LEU A 128 -2.74 20.69 6.14
C LEU A 128 -3.74 21.73 6.71
N GLU A 129 -3.49 22.25 7.93
CA GLU A 129 -4.32 23.27 8.57
C GLU A 129 -4.36 24.56 7.74
N ARG A 130 -3.19 25.08 7.36
CA ARG A 130 -3.10 26.29 6.53
C ARG A 130 -3.80 26.11 5.19
N GLN A 131 -3.62 24.97 4.53
CA GLN A 131 -4.22 24.73 3.23
C GLN A 131 -5.74 24.52 3.34
N ALA A 132 -6.22 23.85 4.39
CA ALA A 132 -7.65 23.68 4.65
C ALA A 132 -8.31 25.04 4.91
N GLU A 133 -7.70 25.91 5.72
CA GLU A 133 -8.17 27.27 5.96
C GLU A 133 -8.22 28.09 4.65
N ALA A 134 -7.15 28.06 3.85
CA ALA A 134 -7.07 28.77 2.58
C ALA A 134 -8.15 28.32 1.57
N MET A 135 -8.52 27.06 1.59
CA MET A 135 -9.55 26.48 0.72
C MET A 135 -10.96 26.55 1.31
N GLY A 136 -11.12 27.00 2.57
CA GLY A 136 -12.42 26.92 3.26
C GLY A 136 -12.91 25.48 3.43
N ALA A 137 -12.00 24.52 3.57
CA ALA A 137 -12.29 23.12 3.83
C ALA A 137 -12.30 22.86 5.35
N GLN A 138 -13.18 21.97 5.81
CA GLN A 138 -13.19 21.53 7.20
C GLN A 138 -12.13 20.43 7.38
N LEU A 139 -11.18 20.58 8.31
CA LEU A 139 -10.19 19.55 8.63
C LEU A 139 -10.53 18.89 9.98
N CYS A 140 -10.70 17.58 9.95
CA CYS A 140 -11.04 16.75 11.11
C CYS A 140 -9.90 15.81 11.44
N TRP A 141 -9.32 15.91 12.63
CA TRP A 141 -8.31 14.99 13.14
C TRP A 141 -8.95 13.79 13.83
N ARG A 142 -8.52 12.58 13.48
CA ARG A 142 -9.02 11.34 14.07
C ARG A 142 -7.89 10.58 14.76
N PRO A 143 -7.94 10.39 16.09
CA PRO A 143 -7.00 9.52 16.76
C PRO A 143 -7.14 8.09 16.24
N PRO A 144 -6.07 7.27 16.27
CA PRO A 144 -6.15 5.87 15.93
C PRO A 144 -7.23 5.15 16.74
N LEU A 145 -7.94 4.22 16.11
CA LEU A 145 -8.90 3.35 16.80
C LEU A 145 -8.17 2.49 17.83
N ALA A 146 -8.85 2.11 18.91
CA ALA A 146 -8.31 1.10 19.82
C ALA A 146 -8.15 -0.22 19.06
N GLN A 147 -6.99 -0.86 19.24
CA GLN A 147 -6.67 -2.12 18.59
C GLN A 147 -6.37 -3.19 19.63
N ALA A 148 -7.09 -4.31 19.56
CA ALA A 148 -6.85 -5.47 20.43
C ALA A 148 -5.59 -6.26 20.01
N ALA A 149 -5.15 -7.18 20.86
CA ALA A 149 -3.96 -8.00 20.60
C ALA A 149 -4.07 -8.89 19.36
N ASP A 150 -5.28 -9.30 18.99
CA ASP A 150 -5.56 -10.09 17.78
C ASP A 150 -5.63 -9.24 16.49
N GLY A 151 -5.57 -7.91 16.61
CA GLY A 151 -5.68 -6.97 15.50
C GLY A 151 -7.07 -6.41 15.26
N SER A 152 -8.08 -6.84 16.00
CA SER A 152 -9.44 -6.29 15.93
C SER A 152 -9.42 -4.80 16.28
N LEU A 153 -10.29 -4.02 15.61
CA LEU A 153 -10.42 -2.59 15.82
C LEU A 153 -11.73 -2.28 16.52
N GLU A 154 -11.72 -1.31 17.45
CA GLU A 154 -12.93 -0.83 18.11
C GLU A 154 -13.70 0.10 17.16
N ILE A 155 -14.91 -0.33 16.79
CA ILE A 155 -15.81 0.43 15.92
C ILE A 155 -17.14 0.62 16.66
N GLN A 156 -17.39 1.86 17.07
CA GLN A 156 -18.60 2.24 17.83
C GLN A 156 -18.83 1.35 19.07
N GLY A 157 -17.78 1.26 19.91
CA GLY A 157 -17.84 0.58 21.20
C GLY A 157 -17.70 -0.94 21.17
N GLU A 158 -17.52 -1.56 19.99
CA GLU A 158 -17.29 -3.00 19.87
C GLU A 158 -16.04 -3.31 19.05
N PHE A 159 -15.27 -4.31 19.51
CA PHE A 159 -14.13 -4.83 18.75
C PHE A 159 -14.61 -5.72 17.60
N CYS A 160 -14.20 -5.37 16.39
CA CYS A 160 -14.54 -6.05 15.15
C CYS A 160 -13.30 -6.49 14.41
N ALA A 161 -13.38 -7.61 13.72
CA ALA A 161 -12.28 -8.10 12.89
C ALA A 161 -11.88 -7.03 11.85
N CYS A 162 -10.57 -6.89 11.64
CA CYS A 162 -9.99 -6.13 10.54
C CYS A 162 -9.35 -7.10 9.56
N GLY A 163 -9.79 -7.09 8.31
CA GLY A 163 -9.27 -7.96 7.27
C GLY A 163 -7.87 -7.61 6.79
N LEU A 164 -7.37 -6.41 7.18
CA LEU A 164 -6.01 -5.95 6.93
C LEU A 164 -5.18 -6.08 8.20
N ALA A 165 -4.03 -6.71 8.10
CA ALA A 165 -3.11 -6.89 9.22
C ALA A 165 -2.24 -5.63 9.45
N GLY A 166 -1.69 -5.51 10.66
CA GLY A 166 -0.73 -4.49 11.05
C GLY A 166 -1.30 -3.39 11.95
N SER A 167 -0.42 -2.84 12.81
CA SER A 167 -0.78 -1.79 13.76
C SER A 167 -1.18 -0.47 13.10
N VAL A 168 -0.69 -0.21 11.88
CA VAL A 168 -1.04 0.97 11.09
C VAL A 168 -2.54 1.04 10.77
N GLN A 169 -3.24 -0.09 10.80
CA GLN A 169 -4.67 -0.14 10.47
C GLN A 169 -5.55 0.56 11.51
N ALA A 170 -5.06 0.76 12.72
CA ALA A 170 -5.75 1.59 13.72
C ALA A 170 -5.90 3.05 13.25
N ALA A 171 -4.85 3.63 12.68
CA ALA A 171 -4.88 4.98 12.12
C ALA A 171 -5.65 5.05 10.79
N ASN A 172 -5.40 4.11 9.88
CA ASN A 172 -6.10 4.04 8.59
C ASN A 172 -7.60 3.83 8.78
N GLY A 173 -7.98 2.95 9.70
CA GLY A 173 -9.38 2.68 10.04
C GLY A 173 -10.08 3.91 10.64
N ALA A 174 -9.39 4.70 11.46
CA ALA A 174 -9.91 5.94 12.00
C ALA A 174 -10.22 6.97 10.90
N VAL A 175 -9.34 7.09 9.91
CA VAL A 175 -9.58 7.95 8.73
C VAL A 175 -10.77 7.44 7.94
N ALA A 176 -10.81 6.14 7.63
CA ALA A 176 -11.92 5.54 6.88
C ALA A 176 -13.27 5.74 7.59
N LEU A 177 -13.32 5.51 8.91
CA LEU A 177 -14.53 5.72 9.70
C LEU A 177 -14.96 7.20 9.68
N GLY A 178 -14.03 8.14 9.87
CA GLY A 178 -14.33 9.56 9.81
C GLY A 178 -14.79 10.03 8.42
N MET A 179 -14.25 9.42 7.34
CA MET A 179 -14.76 9.67 5.99
C MET A 179 -16.19 9.17 5.79
N LEU A 180 -16.54 8.01 6.36
CA LEU A 180 -17.91 7.47 6.32
C LEU A 180 -18.89 8.35 7.10
N GLU A 181 -18.45 8.90 8.24
CA GLU A 181 -19.24 9.87 9.01
C GLU A 181 -19.48 11.16 8.19
N ALA A 182 -18.44 11.70 7.57
CA ALA A 182 -18.57 12.88 6.70
C ALA A 182 -19.46 12.62 5.47
N LEU A 183 -19.44 11.41 4.92
CA LEU A 183 -20.35 10.99 3.85
C LEU A 183 -21.79 10.91 4.33
N ALA A 184 -22.03 10.43 5.56
CA ALA A 184 -23.37 10.36 6.13
C ALA A 184 -24.00 11.76 6.27
N GLU A 185 -23.23 12.78 6.70
CA GLU A 185 -23.67 14.18 6.76
C GLU A 185 -24.00 14.76 5.37
N ARG A 186 -23.44 14.19 4.31
CA ARG A 186 -23.70 14.55 2.91
C ARG A 186 -24.80 13.70 2.25
N GLY A 187 -25.56 12.95 3.02
CA GLY A 187 -26.69 12.16 2.54
C GLY A 187 -26.38 10.73 2.13
N TRP A 188 -25.17 10.22 2.47
CA TRP A 188 -24.72 8.85 2.19
C TRP A 188 -24.48 8.04 3.48
N PRO A 189 -25.53 7.80 4.31
CA PRO A 189 -25.36 7.10 5.56
C PRO A 189 -25.08 5.61 5.32
N VAL A 190 -24.10 5.08 6.06
CA VAL A 190 -23.76 3.65 6.06
C VAL A 190 -24.06 3.08 7.44
N GLY A 191 -24.84 2.01 7.49
CA GLY A 191 -25.18 1.35 8.75
C GLY A 191 -23.97 0.66 9.41
N VAL A 192 -23.97 0.62 10.75
CA VAL A 192 -22.86 0.05 11.55
C VAL A 192 -22.51 -1.37 11.13
N ALA A 193 -23.50 -2.22 10.87
CA ALA A 193 -23.27 -3.59 10.43
C ALA A 193 -22.48 -3.64 9.10
N ALA A 194 -22.82 -2.78 8.14
CA ALA A 194 -22.11 -2.70 6.87
C ALA A 194 -20.68 -2.15 7.04
N ILE A 195 -20.47 -1.18 7.94
CA ILE A 195 -19.15 -0.67 8.29
C ILE A 195 -18.28 -1.80 8.85
N ARG A 196 -18.77 -2.53 9.86
CA ARG A 196 -18.05 -3.66 10.47
C ARG A 196 -17.76 -4.76 9.46
N GLN A 197 -18.71 -5.09 8.61
CA GLN A 197 -18.52 -6.06 7.53
C GLN A 197 -17.45 -5.59 6.54
N GLY A 198 -17.44 -4.32 6.14
CA GLY A 198 -16.44 -3.73 5.25
C GLY A 198 -15.03 -3.83 5.84
N PHE A 199 -14.87 -3.52 7.13
CA PHE A 199 -13.59 -3.69 7.82
C PHE A 199 -13.13 -5.15 7.86
N ALA A 200 -14.04 -6.07 8.19
CA ALA A 200 -13.73 -7.50 8.27
C ALA A 200 -13.38 -8.11 6.90
N GLN A 201 -14.01 -7.63 5.83
CA GLN A 201 -13.83 -8.13 4.47
C GLN A 201 -12.73 -7.41 3.69
N ALA A 202 -12.17 -6.31 4.22
CA ALA A 202 -11.11 -5.59 3.55
C ALA A 202 -9.93 -6.53 3.24
N ARG A 203 -9.49 -6.55 1.98
CA ARG A 203 -8.35 -7.35 1.52
C ARG A 203 -7.48 -6.51 0.62
N TRP A 204 -6.18 -6.57 0.86
CA TRP A 204 -5.20 -5.91 0.01
C TRP A 204 -4.00 -6.85 -0.19
N PRO A 205 -3.87 -7.48 -1.34
CA PRO A 205 -2.78 -8.41 -1.60
C PRO A 205 -1.40 -7.76 -1.40
N GLY A 206 -0.45 -8.53 -0.86
CA GLY A 206 0.91 -8.05 -0.59
C GLY A 206 1.03 -7.05 0.57
N ARG A 207 0.06 -7.00 1.50
CA ARG A 207 0.16 -6.23 2.76
C ARG A 207 0.00 -7.16 3.95
N LEU A 208 1.13 -7.58 4.52
CA LEU A 208 1.19 -8.59 5.60
C LEU A 208 0.29 -9.80 5.31
N GLN A 209 0.20 -10.16 4.02
CA GLN A 209 -0.65 -11.24 3.53
C GLN A 209 -0.04 -12.59 3.87
N GLN A 210 -0.78 -13.42 4.57
CA GLN A 210 -0.39 -14.79 4.85
C GLN A 210 -0.98 -15.72 3.81
N LEU A 211 -0.16 -16.60 3.25
CA LEU A 211 -0.58 -17.65 2.33
C LEU A 211 0.32 -18.88 2.44
N HIS A 212 -0.06 -19.96 1.77
CA HIS A 212 0.80 -21.13 1.52
C HIS A 212 1.10 -21.20 0.03
N TRP A 213 2.38 -21.36 -0.30
CA TRP A 213 2.82 -21.57 -1.67
C TRP A 213 3.54 -22.91 -1.75
N CYS A 214 2.99 -23.86 -2.53
CA CYS A 214 3.48 -25.24 -2.60
C CYS A 214 3.67 -25.89 -1.20
N GLY A 215 2.74 -25.61 -0.26
CA GLY A 215 2.80 -26.12 1.12
C GLY A 215 3.68 -25.32 2.08
N VAL A 216 4.44 -24.33 1.60
CA VAL A 216 5.31 -23.48 2.42
C VAL A 216 4.54 -22.27 2.94
N PRO A 217 4.54 -22.00 4.26
CA PRO A 217 3.90 -20.83 4.81
C PRO A 217 4.70 -19.56 4.48
N LEU A 218 4.09 -18.61 3.79
CA LEU A 218 4.68 -17.33 3.41
C LEU A 218 3.94 -16.15 4.05
N LEU A 219 4.68 -15.08 4.34
CA LEU A 219 4.18 -13.75 4.66
C LEU A 219 4.66 -12.78 3.59
N LEU A 220 3.73 -12.16 2.86
CA LEU A 220 4.04 -11.22 1.78
C LEU A 220 3.82 -9.79 2.24
N ASP A 221 4.80 -8.92 2.03
CA ASP A 221 4.66 -7.49 2.24
C ASP A 221 5.38 -6.66 1.18
N GLY A 222 4.69 -5.68 0.60
CA GLY A 222 5.20 -4.82 -0.45
C GLY A 222 6.16 -3.71 0.00
N ALA A 223 6.76 -3.81 1.18
CA ALA A 223 7.77 -2.85 1.64
C ALA A 223 8.96 -2.80 0.68
N HIS A 224 9.19 -1.65 0.04
CA HIS A 224 10.19 -1.47 -1.02
C HIS A 224 11.01 -0.18 -0.88
N ASN A 225 10.89 0.51 0.24
CA ASN A 225 11.69 1.68 0.63
C ASN A 225 12.06 1.59 2.12
N PRO A 226 13.07 2.32 2.58
CA PRO A 226 13.54 2.22 3.97
C PRO A 226 12.47 2.53 5.03
N PRO A 227 11.59 3.55 4.91
CA PRO A 227 10.52 3.76 5.88
C PRO A 227 9.52 2.60 5.98
N ALA A 228 9.12 2.02 4.84
CA ALA A 228 8.23 0.87 4.82
C ALA A 228 8.91 -0.38 5.41
N ALA A 229 10.20 -0.58 5.12
CA ALA A 229 11.02 -1.66 5.70
C ALA A 229 11.09 -1.56 7.23
N ALA A 230 11.37 -0.35 7.75
CA ALA A 230 11.40 -0.09 9.19
C ALA A 230 10.02 -0.35 9.85
N ALA A 231 8.94 0.08 9.20
CA ALA A 231 7.58 -0.15 9.70
C ALA A 231 7.22 -1.64 9.71
N LEU A 232 7.55 -2.38 8.65
CA LEU A 232 7.38 -3.83 8.56
C LEU A 232 8.17 -4.53 9.67
N ARG A 233 9.45 -4.20 9.83
CA ARG A 233 10.28 -4.78 10.89
C ARG A 233 9.69 -4.53 12.28
N ALA A 234 9.31 -3.30 12.58
CA ALA A 234 8.70 -2.92 13.87
C ALA A 234 7.39 -3.67 14.14
N GLU A 235 6.55 -3.87 13.13
CA GLU A 235 5.31 -4.65 13.24
C GLU A 235 5.60 -6.11 13.58
N LEU A 236 6.54 -6.73 12.85
CA LEU A 236 6.89 -8.14 13.05
C LEU A 236 7.59 -8.37 14.41
N ASP A 237 8.33 -7.41 14.92
CA ASP A 237 8.96 -7.49 16.25
C ASP A 237 7.94 -7.35 17.37
N ARG A 238 6.97 -6.44 17.18
CA ARG A 238 5.95 -6.17 18.20
C ARG A 238 4.90 -7.28 18.29
N HIS A 239 4.54 -7.87 17.15
CA HIS A 239 3.43 -8.82 17.05
C HIS A 239 3.78 -10.09 16.26
N PRO A 240 4.88 -10.79 16.54
CA PRO A 240 5.32 -11.94 15.73
C PRO A 240 4.25 -13.03 15.62
N ALA A 241 3.60 -13.38 16.72
CA ALA A 241 2.58 -14.43 16.74
C ALA A 241 1.36 -14.12 15.87
N ARG A 242 0.99 -12.83 15.72
CA ARG A 242 -0.09 -12.39 14.84
C ARG A 242 0.18 -12.76 13.38
N HIS A 243 1.46 -12.77 13.00
CA HIS A 243 1.92 -13.06 11.64
C HIS A 243 2.40 -14.51 11.48
N GLY A 244 2.16 -15.37 12.48
CA GLY A 244 2.59 -16.76 12.44
C GLY A 244 4.11 -16.93 12.46
N LEU A 245 4.81 -16.00 13.11
CA LEU A 245 6.26 -16.02 13.29
C LEU A 245 6.61 -16.45 14.73
N GLY A 246 7.69 -17.21 14.85
CA GLY A 246 8.32 -17.53 16.11
C GLY A 246 9.15 -16.38 16.69
N LYS A 247 9.87 -16.67 17.78
CA LYS A 247 10.87 -15.77 18.38
C LYS A 247 12.29 -15.96 17.79
N GLY A 248 12.44 -16.90 16.87
CA GLY A 248 13.70 -17.25 16.23
C GLY A 248 14.17 -16.25 15.18
N PRO A 249 15.30 -16.55 14.51
CA PRO A 249 15.78 -15.79 13.36
C PRO A 249 14.74 -15.79 12.25
N ARG A 250 14.64 -14.68 11.52
CA ARG A 250 13.73 -14.57 10.38
C ARG A 250 14.45 -14.92 9.09
N HIS A 251 13.70 -15.50 8.18
CA HIS A 251 14.15 -15.90 6.85
C HIS A 251 13.45 -15.05 5.80
N TRP A 252 14.21 -14.18 5.15
CA TRP A 252 13.73 -13.19 4.21
C TRP A 252 14.02 -13.58 2.76
N LEU A 253 13.06 -13.41 1.88
CA LEU A 253 13.20 -13.55 0.43
C LEU A 253 13.02 -12.15 -0.16
N LEU A 254 14.12 -11.55 -0.64
CA LEU A 254 14.15 -10.13 -0.97
C LEU A 254 14.48 -9.91 -2.44
N GLY A 255 13.55 -9.30 -3.19
CA GLY A 255 13.81 -8.76 -4.51
C GLY A 255 13.69 -7.25 -4.49
N ILE A 256 14.78 -6.53 -4.78
CA ILE A 256 14.85 -5.08 -4.63
C ILE A 256 15.24 -4.46 -5.98
N LEU A 257 14.42 -3.54 -6.49
CA LEU A 257 14.72 -2.84 -7.75
C LEU A 257 16.00 -2.02 -7.65
N ALA A 258 16.79 -1.97 -8.72
CA ALA A 258 18.07 -1.27 -8.76
C ALA A 258 17.97 0.24 -8.47
N ASN A 259 16.83 0.86 -8.77
CA ASN A 259 16.58 2.28 -8.51
C ASN A 259 16.11 2.58 -7.07
N LYS A 260 16.05 1.58 -6.19
CA LYS A 260 15.68 1.75 -4.78
C LYS A 260 16.91 1.76 -3.88
N GLN A 261 16.77 2.30 -2.68
CA GLN A 261 17.82 2.37 -1.66
C GLN A 261 18.03 0.99 -1.00
N GLY A 262 18.59 0.03 -1.76
CA GLY A 262 18.67 -1.38 -1.36
C GLY A 262 19.46 -1.60 -0.06
N ALA A 263 20.61 -0.96 0.08
CA ALA A 263 21.45 -1.10 1.29
C ALA A 263 20.77 -0.59 2.56
N GLU A 264 20.06 0.55 2.47
CA GLU A 264 19.30 1.09 3.59
C GLU A 264 18.09 0.19 3.91
N LEU A 265 17.40 -0.31 2.89
CA LEU A 265 16.26 -1.20 3.04
C LEU A 265 16.65 -2.48 3.80
N VAL A 266 17.71 -3.18 3.37
CA VAL A 266 18.14 -4.41 4.06
C VAL A 266 18.63 -4.12 5.48
N THR A 267 19.24 -2.96 5.72
CA THR A 267 19.67 -2.53 7.06
C THR A 267 18.47 -2.31 8.00
N GLN A 268 17.35 -1.85 7.47
CA GLN A 268 16.11 -1.70 8.26
C GLN A 268 15.40 -3.03 8.53
N LEU A 269 15.51 -3.99 7.61
CA LEU A 269 14.81 -5.28 7.73
C LEU A 269 15.55 -6.28 8.62
N LEU A 270 16.87 -6.43 8.47
CA LEU A 270 17.61 -7.55 9.03
C LEU A 270 18.10 -7.29 10.46
N ALA A 271 17.75 -8.16 11.39
CA ALA A 271 18.41 -8.26 12.67
C ALA A 271 19.67 -9.14 12.57
N PRO A 272 20.60 -9.09 13.54
CA PRO A 272 21.89 -9.80 13.46
C PRO A 272 21.80 -11.32 13.22
N THR A 273 20.72 -11.95 13.60
CA THR A 273 20.51 -13.41 13.45
C THR A 273 19.69 -13.77 12.22
N ASP A 274 19.09 -12.79 11.53
CA ASP A 274 18.25 -13.04 10.37
C ASP A 274 19.10 -13.47 9.16
N ARG A 275 18.47 -14.15 8.21
CA ARG A 275 19.06 -14.49 6.90
C ARG A 275 18.18 -13.99 5.77
N ALA A 276 18.78 -13.61 4.67
CA ALA A 276 18.07 -13.11 3.51
C ALA A 276 18.63 -13.73 2.21
N TRP A 277 17.72 -14.27 1.40
CA TRP A 277 17.99 -14.71 0.04
C TRP A 277 17.60 -13.60 -0.92
N ILE A 278 18.60 -13.13 -1.67
CA ILE A 278 18.41 -12.05 -2.63
C ILE A 278 18.09 -12.67 -3.98
N VAL A 279 16.92 -12.32 -4.51
CA VAL A 279 16.42 -12.84 -5.78
C VAL A 279 16.29 -11.72 -6.82
N PRO A 280 16.45 -12.02 -8.11
CA PRO A 280 16.13 -11.06 -9.16
C PRO A 280 14.62 -10.74 -9.15
N VAL A 281 14.28 -9.51 -9.51
CA VAL A 281 12.87 -9.12 -9.73
C VAL A 281 12.57 -9.38 -11.21
N PRO A 282 11.57 -10.20 -11.56
CA PRO A 282 11.26 -10.54 -12.94
C PRO A 282 11.08 -9.29 -13.82
N ASP A 283 11.68 -9.32 -15.01
CA ASP A 283 11.65 -8.25 -16.03
C ASP A 283 12.19 -6.88 -15.58
N HIS A 284 12.87 -6.81 -14.43
CA HIS A 284 13.39 -5.55 -13.89
C HIS A 284 14.85 -5.66 -13.45
N ALA A 285 15.61 -4.58 -13.68
CA ALA A 285 16.92 -4.43 -13.06
C ALA A 285 16.79 -4.37 -11.54
N SER A 286 17.53 -5.23 -10.84
CA SER A 286 17.45 -5.39 -9.39
C SER A 286 18.83 -5.49 -8.76
N TRP A 287 18.90 -5.23 -7.46
CA TRP A 287 20.12 -5.43 -6.69
C TRP A 287 20.51 -6.91 -6.66
N SER A 288 21.78 -7.18 -6.89
CA SER A 288 22.36 -8.50 -6.64
C SER A 288 22.82 -8.62 -5.18
N ARG A 289 22.98 -9.86 -4.71
CA ARG A 289 23.59 -10.16 -3.39
C ARG A 289 24.93 -9.47 -3.20
N ASP A 290 25.81 -9.52 -4.22
CA ASP A 290 27.17 -8.97 -4.12
C ASP A 290 27.16 -7.44 -4.08
N ALA A 291 26.28 -6.80 -4.86
CA ALA A 291 26.10 -5.35 -4.80
C ALA A 291 25.58 -4.89 -3.43
N LEU A 292 24.61 -5.62 -2.84
CA LEU A 292 24.13 -5.33 -1.49
C LEU A 292 25.19 -5.56 -0.43
N ALA A 293 25.95 -6.66 -0.52
CA ALA A 293 27.04 -6.95 0.41
C ALA A 293 28.17 -5.92 0.34
N ALA A 294 28.46 -5.37 -0.85
CA ALA A 294 29.42 -4.28 -1.02
C ALA A 294 28.90 -2.96 -0.42
N ALA A 295 27.60 -2.67 -0.59
CA ALA A 295 26.97 -1.45 -0.09
C ALA A 295 26.62 -1.49 1.42
N ALA A 296 26.43 -2.69 1.99
CA ALA A 296 26.14 -2.94 3.41
C ALA A 296 27.04 -4.07 3.95
N PRO A 297 28.37 -3.86 4.09
CA PRO A 297 29.32 -4.91 4.44
C PRO A 297 29.04 -5.63 5.77
N GLN A 298 28.43 -4.93 6.72
CA GLN A 298 28.02 -5.47 8.02
C GLN A 298 26.98 -6.60 7.91
N LEU A 299 26.25 -6.66 6.80
CA LEU A 299 25.20 -7.67 6.56
C LEU A 299 25.66 -8.79 5.60
N ALA A 300 26.88 -8.71 5.04
CA ALA A 300 27.34 -9.60 3.98
C ALA A 300 27.22 -11.10 4.31
N GLN A 301 27.39 -11.49 5.58
CA GLN A 301 27.25 -12.88 6.03
C GLN A 301 25.79 -13.35 6.19
N GLN A 302 24.84 -12.43 6.21
CA GLN A 302 23.42 -12.73 6.31
C GLN A 302 22.75 -12.85 4.93
N LEU A 303 23.46 -12.38 3.87
CA LEU A 303 22.94 -12.34 2.51
C LEU A 303 23.40 -13.54 1.71
N GLU A 304 22.48 -14.26 1.13
CA GLU A 304 22.69 -15.36 0.19
C GLU A 304 22.08 -15.02 -1.17
N ALA A 305 22.60 -15.57 -2.26
CA ALA A 305 22.03 -15.40 -3.59
C ALA A 305 21.10 -16.57 -3.91
N ALA A 306 20.03 -16.30 -4.66
CA ALA A 306 19.24 -17.34 -5.31
C ALA A 306 18.90 -16.90 -6.74
N GLU A 307 18.74 -17.86 -7.63
CA GLU A 307 18.51 -17.65 -9.07
C GLU A 307 17.10 -17.08 -9.31
N ASP A 308 16.14 -17.52 -8.49
CA ASP A 308 14.75 -17.11 -8.51
C ASP A 308 14.09 -17.30 -7.13
N LEU A 309 12.82 -16.96 -7.03
CA LEU A 309 12.06 -17.06 -5.79
C LEU A 309 11.80 -18.51 -5.38
N GLU A 310 11.63 -19.42 -6.32
CA GLU A 310 11.40 -20.84 -6.04
C GLU A 310 12.62 -21.48 -5.39
N GLN A 311 13.80 -21.25 -5.97
CA GLN A 311 15.08 -21.70 -5.38
C GLN A 311 15.29 -21.07 -3.99
N ALA A 312 15.00 -19.77 -3.84
CA ALA A 312 15.12 -19.09 -2.55
C ALA A 312 14.22 -19.72 -1.47
N ILE A 313 12.99 -20.09 -1.82
CA ILE A 313 12.06 -20.80 -0.91
C ILE A 313 12.65 -22.16 -0.52
N GLN A 314 13.14 -22.94 -1.48
CA GLN A 314 13.76 -24.25 -1.22
C GLN A 314 14.96 -24.14 -0.28
N LEU A 315 15.86 -23.19 -0.55
CA LEU A 315 17.05 -22.96 0.29
C LEU A 315 16.68 -22.51 1.70
N ALA A 316 15.75 -21.56 1.81
CA ALA A 316 15.33 -21.00 3.08
C ALA A 316 14.61 -22.01 3.98
N GLN A 317 13.82 -22.93 3.40
CA GLN A 317 13.09 -23.97 4.14
C GLN A 317 14.01 -24.87 4.96
N HIS A 318 15.19 -25.22 4.44
CA HIS A 318 16.14 -26.07 5.15
C HIS A 318 16.64 -25.43 6.46
N GLY A 319 16.72 -24.09 6.50
CA GLY A 319 17.12 -23.33 7.69
C GLY A 319 15.99 -22.91 8.59
N ALA A 320 14.78 -22.80 8.05
CA ALA A 320 13.63 -22.22 8.76
C ALA A 320 12.90 -23.21 9.69
N GLY A 321 13.21 -24.51 9.61
CA GLY A 321 12.60 -25.51 10.52
C GLY A 321 11.07 -25.56 10.48
N GLY A 322 10.45 -25.16 9.38
CA GLY A 322 8.99 -25.06 9.22
C GLY A 322 8.40 -23.69 9.59
N GLU A 323 9.23 -22.72 9.98
CA GLU A 323 8.78 -21.33 10.21
C GLU A 323 8.39 -20.65 8.90
N ARG A 324 7.55 -19.61 9.04
CA ARG A 324 7.06 -18.81 7.93
C ARG A 324 8.18 -17.97 7.29
N LEU A 325 8.33 -18.05 5.98
CA LEU A 325 9.26 -17.21 5.22
C LEU A 325 8.62 -15.85 4.89
N ILE A 326 9.42 -14.79 4.83
CA ILE A 326 8.93 -13.43 4.60
C ILE A 326 9.41 -12.95 3.22
N VAL A 327 8.48 -12.64 2.32
CA VAL A 327 8.76 -12.11 0.97
C VAL A 327 8.54 -10.61 0.99
N ALA A 328 9.56 -9.82 0.61
CA ALA A 328 9.48 -8.36 0.59
C ALA A 328 10.45 -7.73 -0.43
N GLY A 329 10.46 -6.39 -0.50
CA GLY A 329 11.40 -5.60 -1.30
C GLY A 329 10.84 -5.10 -2.63
N SER A 330 9.82 -5.76 -3.20
CA SER A 330 9.19 -5.33 -4.46
C SER A 330 7.76 -5.82 -4.59
N LEU A 331 6.88 -4.94 -5.06
CA LEU A 331 5.52 -5.31 -5.47
C LEU A 331 5.53 -6.20 -6.71
N TYR A 332 6.52 -6.06 -7.61
CA TYR A 332 6.64 -6.90 -8.81
C TYR A 332 6.99 -8.35 -8.45
N LEU A 333 7.90 -8.56 -7.48
CA LEU A 333 8.22 -9.89 -6.98
C LEU A 333 6.98 -10.58 -6.38
N ILE A 334 6.20 -9.83 -5.58
CA ILE A 334 4.95 -10.34 -4.99
C ILE A 334 3.92 -10.63 -6.08
N GLY A 335 3.81 -9.76 -7.08
CA GLY A 335 2.89 -9.95 -8.20
C GLY A 335 3.19 -11.22 -9.00
N ASP A 336 4.47 -11.48 -9.28
CA ASP A 336 4.92 -12.68 -9.98
C ASP A 336 4.56 -13.96 -9.20
N LEU A 337 4.84 -13.97 -7.88
CA LEU A 337 4.45 -15.10 -7.01
C LEU A 337 2.94 -15.33 -7.02
N LEU A 338 2.14 -14.27 -6.90
CA LEU A 338 0.67 -14.41 -6.88
C LEU A 338 0.12 -14.88 -8.23
N ALA A 339 0.69 -14.42 -9.36
CA ALA A 339 0.31 -14.89 -10.70
C ALA A 339 0.61 -16.40 -10.87
N GLY A 340 1.73 -16.88 -10.32
CA GLY A 340 2.07 -18.31 -10.32
C GLY A 340 1.17 -19.16 -9.41
N ALA A 341 0.68 -18.60 -8.31
CA ALA A 341 -0.20 -19.28 -7.37
C ALA A 341 -1.61 -19.56 -7.96
N ASP A 342 -2.14 -18.60 -8.75
CA ASP A 342 -3.46 -18.75 -9.41
C ASP A 342 -3.44 -19.80 -10.55
N GLY A 343 -2.27 -20.09 -11.11
CA GLY A 343 -2.09 -21.12 -12.15
C GLY A 343 -1.96 -22.55 -11.63
N SER A 344 -1.86 -22.73 -10.31
CA SER A 344 -1.57 -24.03 -9.65
C SER A 344 -2.75 -24.62 -8.86
N SER A 345 -3.95 -24.06 -9.00
CA SER A 345 -5.20 -24.51 -8.33
C SER A 345 -6.13 -25.26 -9.23
#